data_38277456c5207229be32dd8a12c600d4
#
_entry.id   38277456c5207229be32dd8a12c600d4
#
_cell.length_a   1.000
_cell.length_b   1.000
_cell.length_c   1.000
_cell.angle_alpha   90.00
_cell.angle_beta   90.00
_cell.angle_gamma   90.00
#
_symmetry.space_group_name_H-M   'P 1'
#
loop_
_entity.id
_entity.type
_entity.pdbx_description
1 polymer ?
#
loop_
_entity_poly.entity_id
_entity_poly.type
_entity_poly.pdbx_seq_one_letter_code
_entity_poly.pdbx_strand_id
1 'polypeptide(L)'
;LRQADLLSAEALYSLRPEELEELIRPAGYFRMKTRRLHNLLRYLFEHYNGSLSTLFELDTETLREQLLEINGIGPETADSILLYAANRPIFVVDTYTNRVLKRHGWIDYEADYATVQAHFQAHLEPDSQLYNEFHALLVRVGHLYCGKTPRCEECPLAEWLPADGICTPPEELP
;
A
#
# COMPACT_ATOMS: atom_id res chain seq x y z
N LEU A 1 -16.07 9.54 7.14
CA LEU A 1 -16.12 10.37 5.94
C LEU A 1 -17.38 10.09 5.12
N ARG A 2 -17.64 8.83 4.69
CA ARG A 2 -18.82 8.48 3.87
C ARG A 2 -20.14 8.89 4.54
N GLN A 3 -20.32 8.64 5.83
CA GLN A 3 -21.53 9.02 6.59
C GLN A 3 -21.73 10.54 6.72
N ALA A 4 -20.66 11.31 6.58
CA ALA A 4 -20.65 12.77 6.65
C ALA A 4 -20.67 13.42 5.27
N ASP A 5 -20.80 12.62 4.18
CA ASP A 5 -20.76 13.08 2.78
C ASP A 5 -19.50 13.91 2.43
N LEU A 6 -18.35 13.49 2.96
CA LEU A 6 -17.07 14.19 2.83
C LEU A 6 -16.06 13.41 1.96
N LEU A 7 -16.53 12.62 0.98
CA LEU A 7 -15.65 11.85 0.09
C LEU A 7 -15.38 12.54 -1.26
N SER A 8 -15.36 13.86 -1.29
CA SER A 8 -14.85 14.60 -2.45
C SER A 8 -13.56 15.35 -2.11
N ALA A 9 -12.74 15.63 -3.10
CA ALA A 9 -11.51 16.39 -2.93
C ALA A 9 -11.80 17.80 -2.35
N GLU A 10 -12.85 18.46 -2.86
CA GLU A 10 -13.28 19.79 -2.43
C GLU A 10 -13.73 19.80 -0.96
N ALA A 11 -14.57 18.82 -0.58
CA ALA A 11 -15.08 18.73 0.78
C ALA A 11 -13.92 18.49 1.77
N LEU A 12 -13.00 17.57 1.45
CA LEU A 12 -11.85 17.26 2.28
C LEU A 12 -10.85 18.42 2.36
N TYR A 13 -10.63 19.13 1.24
CA TYR A 13 -9.69 20.26 1.19
C TYR A 13 -10.18 21.47 1.99
N SER A 14 -11.50 21.65 2.10
CA SER A 14 -12.12 22.74 2.86
C SER A 14 -12.18 22.48 4.37
N LEU A 15 -11.93 21.26 4.84
CA LEU A 15 -11.89 20.95 6.26
C LEU A 15 -10.63 21.53 6.93
N ARG A 16 -10.78 22.03 8.13
CA ARG A 16 -9.63 22.34 8.98
C ARG A 16 -8.94 21.03 9.40
N PRO A 17 -7.60 21.03 9.59
CA PRO A 17 -6.88 19.84 10.00
C PRO A 17 -7.48 19.12 11.20
N GLU A 18 -7.92 19.87 12.21
CA GLU A 18 -8.49 19.34 13.46
C GLU A 18 -9.81 18.59 13.21
N GLU A 19 -10.63 19.09 12.30
CA GLU A 19 -11.90 18.46 11.91
C GLU A 19 -11.66 17.14 11.20
N LEU A 20 -10.69 17.11 10.27
CA LEU A 20 -10.31 15.90 9.57
C LEU A 20 -9.68 14.87 10.52
N GLU A 21 -8.82 15.32 11.46
CA GLU A 21 -8.23 14.46 12.48
C GLU A 21 -9.28 13.69 13.29
N GLU A 22 -10.34 14.37 13.73
CA GLU A 22 -11.44 13.74 14.46
C GLU A 22 -12.18 12.70 13.61
N LEU A 23 -12.46 13.03 12.35
CA LEU A 23 -13.17 12.14 11.43
C LEU A 23 -12.41 10.87 11.08
N ILE A 24 -11.07 10.94 11.00
CA ILE A 24 -10.22 9.79 10.65
C ILE A 24 -9.50 9.17 11.85
N ARG A 25 -9.81 9.59 13.09
CA ARG A 25 -9.23 9.04 14.31
C ARG A 25 -9.24 7.50 14.37
N PRO A 26 -10.33 6.81 13.96
CA PRO A 26 -10.37 5.34 13.97
C PRO A 26 -9.33 4.67 13.06
N ALA A 27 -8.76 5.40 12.08
CA ALA A 27 -7.75 4.87 11.16
C ALA A 27 -6.35 4.71 11.80
N GLY A 28 -6.13 5.18 13.03
CA GLY A 28 -4.83 5.24 13.70
C GLY A 28 -3.85 6.18 13.01
N TYR A 29 -2.84 6.65 13.74
CA TYR A 29 -1.86 7.64 13.21
C TYR A 29 -2.51 8.84 12.51
N PHE A 30 -3.71 9.22 12.96
CA PHE A 30 -4.60 10.14 12.28
C PHE A 30 -3.97 11.53 12.02
N ARG A 31 -3.16 12.08 12.94
CA ARG A 31 -2.47 13.37 12.73
C ARG A 31 -1.52 13.34 11.54
N MET A 32 -0.75 12.26 11.44
CA MET A 32 0.18 12.08 10.32
C MET A 32 -0.58 11.86 9.01
N LYS A 33 -1.66 11.04 9.05
CA LYS A 33 -2.51 10.79 7.89
C LYS A 33 -3.22 12.06 7.42
N THR A 34 -3.72 12.89 8.34
CA THR A 34 -4.31 14.21 8.03
C THR A 34 -3.30 15.09 7.26
N ARG A 35 -2.10 15.25 7.79
CA ARG A 35 -1.06 16.05 7.13
C ARG A 35 -0.73 15.54 5.72
N ARG A 36 -0.58 14.22 5.56
CA ARG A 36 -0.27 13.60 4.25
C ARG A 36 -1.42 13.79 3.28
N LEU A 37 -2.65 13.61 3.73
CA LEU A 37 -3.85 13.84 2.90
C LEU A 37 -3.98 15.30 2.48
N HIS A 38 -3.74 16.25 3.40
CA HIS A 38 -3.70 17.68 3.02
C HIS A 38 -2.60 18.01 2.01
N ASN A 39 -1.42 17.37 2.08
CA ASN A 39 -0.37 17.55 1.09
C ASN A 39 -0.82 17.06 -0.29
N LEU A 40 -1.46 15.89 -0.36
CA LEU A 40 -2.02 15.37 -1.61
C LEU A 40 -3.11 16.28 -2.17
N LEU A 41 -4.06 16.71 -1.32
CA LEU A 41 -5.15 17.60 -1.74
C LEU A 41 -4.61 18.94 -2.24
N ARG A 42 -3.67 19.54 -1.51
CA ARG A 42 -3.02 20.79 -1.94
C ARG A 42 -2.37 20.63 -3.31
N TYR A 43 -1.57 19.59 -3.50
CA TYR A 43 -0.94 19.28 -4.79
C TYR A 43 -1.99 19.16 -5.91
N LEU A 44 -3.08 18.41 -5.63
CA LEU A 44 -4.17 18.21 -6.58
C LEU A 44 -4.84 19.53 -6.97
N PHE A 45 -5.07 20.44 -6.02
CA PHE A 45 -5.67 21.76 -6.33
C PHE A 45 -4.71 22.71 -7.04
N GLU A 46 -3.44 22.74 -6.64
CA GLU A 46 -2.40 23.60 -7.22
C GLU A 46 -2.09 23.24 -8.69
N HIS A 47 -2.09 21.95 -9.03
CA HIS A 47 -1.64 21.47 -10.34
C HIS A 47 -2.79 20.97 -11.24
N TYR A 48 -3.91 20.53 -10.67
CA TYR A 48 -4.98 19.83 -11.38
C TYR A 48 -6.39 20.39 -11.07
N ASN A 49 -6.49 21.57 -10.45
CA ASN A 49 -7.75 22.22 -10.08
C ASN A 49 -8.69 21.31 -9.26
N GLY A 50 -8.15 20.42 -8.40
CA GLY A 50 -8.92 19.47 -7.63
C GLY A 50 -9.38 18.21 -8.38
N SER A 51 -9.02 18.06 -9.65
CA SER A 51 -9.51 16.98 -10.53
C SER A 51 -8.59 15.75 -10.49
N LEU A 52 -9.06 14.67 -9.86
CA LEU A 52 -8.40 13.37 -9.94
C LEU A 52 -8.45 12.78 -11.35
N SER A 53 -9.51 13.04 -12.12
CA SER A 53 -9.62 12.55 -13.49
C SER A 53 -8.51 13.11 -14.37
N THR A 54 -8.23 14.41 -14.25
CA THR A 54 -7.14 15.05 -15.01
C THR A 54 -5.76 14.52 -14.57
N LEU A 55 -5.55 14.34 -13.26
CA LEU A 55 -4.32 13.72 -12.76
C LEU A 55 -4.13 12.31 -13.33
N PHE A 56 -5.20 11.53 -13.43
CA PHE A 56 -5.15 10.14 -13.91
C PHE A 56 -5.09 10.01 -15.45
N GLU A 57 -5.14 11.12 -16.21
CA GLU A 57 -4.85 11.13 -17.66
C GLU A 57 -3.35 10.96 -17.96
N LEU A 58 -2.48 11.21 -16.97
CA LEU A 58 -1.05 10.99 -17.11
C LEU A 58 -0.74 9.51 -17.37
N ASP A 59 0.36 9.22 -18.06
CA ASP A 59 0.90 7.88 -18.14
C ASP A 59 1.34 7.40 -16.75
N THR A 60 1.49 6.08 -16.61
CA THR A 60 1.73 5.46 -15.30
C THR A 60 3.03 5.90 -14.64
N GLU A 61 4.09 6.08 -15.42
CA GLU A 61 5.42 6.46 -14.92
C GLU A 61 5.41 7.90 -14.42
N THR A 62 4.94 8.82 -15.25
CA THR A 62 4.80 10.25 -14.90
C THR A 62 3.88 10.44 -13.68
N LEU A 63 2.74 9.73 -13.63
CA LEU A 63 1.83 9.79 -12.47
C LEU A 63 2.53 9.31 -11.19
N ARG A 64 3.28 8.21 -11.28
CA ARG A 64 4.03 7.68 -10.13
C ARG A 64 5.09 8.66 -9.63
N GLU A 65 5.87 9.23 -10.53
CA GLU A 65 6.89 10.21 -10.20
C GLU A 65 6.29 11.42 -9.48
N GLN A 66 5.22 11.99 -10.02
CA GLN A 66 4.54 13.12 -9.40
C GLN A 66 3.95 12.80 -8.01
N LEU A 67 3.37 11.61 -7.84
CA LEU A 67 2.88 11.19 -6.53
C LEU A 67 4.02 11.08 -5.51
N LEU A 68 5.19 10.61 -5.92
CA LEU A 68 6.36 10.47 -5.05
C LEU A 68 6.98 11.81 -4.64
N GLU A 69 6.79 12.89 -5.42
CA GLU A 69 7.21 14.25 -5.07
C GLU A 69 6.39 14.83 -3.90
N ILE A 70 5.19 14.30 -3.65
CA ILE A 70 4.31 14.80 -2.60
C ILE A 70 4.83 14.37 -1.22
N ASN A 71 5.13 15.35 -0.37
CA ASN A 71 5.65 15.06 0.97
C ASN A 71 4.72 14.16 1.78
N GLY A 72 5.22 12.97 2.12
CA GLY A 72 4.50 11.96 2.89
C GLY A 72 3.84 10.88 2.05
N ILE A 73 3.98 10.92 0.73
CA ILE A 73 3.61 9.82 -0.18
C ILE A 73 4.90 9.06 -0.51
N GLY A 74 5.01 7.84 -0.02
CA GLY A 74 6.07 6.91 -0.38
C GLY A 74 5.61 5.89 -1.42
N PRO A 75 6.50 4.96 -1.84
CA PRO A 75 6.21 3.96 -2.88
C PRO A 75 4.92 3.18 -2.63
N GLU A 76 4.71 2.65 -1.43
CA GLU A 76 3.49 1.92 -1.07
C GLU A 76 2.21 2.75 -1.30
N THR A 77 2.23 4.03 -0.91
CA THR A 77 1.05 4.90 -1.06
C THR A 77 0.85 5.32 -2.51
N ALA A 78 1.93 5.66 -3.24
CA ALA A 78 1.86 6.00 -4.67
C ALA A 78 1.32 4.81 -5.47
N ASP A 79 1.87 3.62 -5.26
CA ASP A 79 1.47 2.42 -5.97
C ASP A 79 0.05 1.96 -5.59
N SER A 80 -0.40 2.22 -4.35
CA SER A 80 -1.80 2.03 -3.95
C SER A 80 -2.75 2.95 -4.71
N ILE A 81 -2.37 4.21 -4.91
CA ILE A 81 -3.17 5.15 -5.72
C ILE A 81 -3.22 4.68 -7.18
N LEU A 82 -2.08 4.26 -7.73
CA LEU A 82 -1.99 3.74 -9.09
C LEU A 82 -2.89 2.50 -9.28
N LEU A 83 -2.78 1.52 -8.40
CA LEU A 83 -3.53 0.28 -8.53
C LEU A 83 -5.02 0.48 -8.27
N TYR A 84 -5.38 1.07 -7.13
CA TYR A 84 -6.77 1.08 -6.67
C TYR A 84 -7.60 2.25 -7.18
N ALA A 85 -6.99 3.41 -7.43
CA ALA A 85 -7.72 4.59 -7.88
C ALA A 85 -7.55 4.87 -9.38
N ALA A 86 -6.33 4.71 -9.90
CA ALA A 86 -6.05 4.94 -11.32
C ALA A 86 -6.14 3.65 -12.18
N ASN A 87 -6.41 2.49 -11.57
CA ASN A 87 -6.55 1.19 -12.23
C ASN A 87 -5.33 0.82 -13.11
N ARG A 88 -4.13 1.09 -12.62
CA ARG A 88 -2.86 0.76 -13.28
C ARG A 88 -2.30 -0.54 -12.74
N PRO A 89 -1.75 -1.43 -13.58
CA PRO A 89 -1.18 -2.70 -13.14
C PRO A 89 0.22 -2.51 -12.53
N ILE A 90 0.25 -1.90 -11.35
CA ILE A 90 1.43 -1.75 -10.49
C ILE A 90 1.20 -2.56 -9.22
N PHE A 91 2.11 -3.48 -8.89
CA PHE A 91 1.94 -4.31 -7.71
C PHE A 91 2.30 -3.53 -6.44
N VAL A 92 1.41 -3.60 -5.45
CA VAL A 92 1.62 -2.93 -4.14
C VAL A 92 2.34 -3.88 -3.20
N VAL A 93 3.38 -3.40 -2.54
CA VAL A 93 4.14 -4.15 -1.53
C VAL A 93 3.99 -3.47 -0.16
N ASP A 94 3.28 -4.10 0.73
CA ASP A 94 3.10 -3.63 2.11
C ASP A 94 3.90 -4.47 3.11
N THR A 95 3.78 -4.15 4.38
CA THR A 95 4.44 -4.90 5.46
C THR A 95 3.95 -6.34 5.57
N TYR A 96 2.71 -6.64 5.20
CA TYR A 96 2.18 -8.01 5.20
C TYR A 96 2.79 -8.82 4.06
N THR A 97 2.82 -8.26 2.85
CA THR A 97 3.46 -8.84 1.67
C THR A 97 4.91 -9.19 1.97
N ASN A 98 5.71 -8.21 2.41
CA ASN A 98 7.11 -8.43 2.76
C ASN A 98 7.28 -9.55 3.77
N ARG A 99 6.50 -9.54 4.85
CA ARG A 99 6.62 -10.52 5.93
C ARG A 99 6.28 -11.94 5.47
N VAL A 100 5.21 -12.10 4.68
CA VAL A 100 4.82 -13.40 4.14
C VAL A 100 5.91 -13.96 3.24
N LEU A 101 6.39 -13.17 2.27
CA LEU A 101 7.40 -13.63 1.32
C LEU A 101 8.73 -13.98 1.99
N LYS A 102 9.22 -13.10 2.86
CA LYS A 102 10.49 -13.32 3.57
C LYS A 102 10.45 -14.55 4.46
N ARG A 103 9.35 -14.74 5.20
CA ARG A 103 9.19 -15.93 6.06
C ARG A 103 9.07 -17.24 5.30
N HIS A 104 8.59 -17.22 4.07
CA HIS A 104 8.57 -18.39 3.19
C HIS A 104 9.88 -18.59 2.41
N GLY A 105 10.85 -17.68 2.54
CA GLY A 105 12.09 -17.72 1.77
C GLY A 105 11.89 -17.49 0.27
N TRP A 106 10.75 -16.90 -0.12
CA TRP A 106 10.46 -16.62 -1.53
C TRP A 106 11.17 -15.37 -2.04
N ILE A 107 11.63 -14.52 -1.15
CA ILE A 107 12.45 -13.34 -1.42
C ILE A 107 13.54 -13.22 -0.36
N ASP A 108 14.67 -12.62 -0.73
CA ASP A 108 15.74 -12.34 0.22
C ASP A 108 15.25 -11.45 1.37
N TYR A 109 15.78 -11.68 2.57
CA TYR A 109 15.37 -10.91 3.75
C TYR A 109 15.73 -9.42 3.64
N GLU A 110 16.83 -9.10 2.95
CA GLU A 110 17.30 -7.74 2.69
C GLU A 110 16.65 -7.09 1.47
N ALA A 111 15.77 -7.81 0.74
CA ALA A 111 15.11 -7.25 -0.43
C ALA A 111 14.32 -5.99 -0.07
N ASP A 112 14.56 -4.93 -0.83
CA ASP A 112 13.85 -3.67 -0.73
C ASP A 112 12.48 -3.70 -1.43
N TYR A 113 11.74 -2.59 -1.33
CA TYR A 113 10.42 -2.45 -1.95
C TYR A 113 10.43 -2.75 -3.44
N ALA A 114 11.38 -2.16 -4.17
CA ALA A 114 11.46 -2.27 -5.62
C ALA A 114 11.77 -3.69 -6.07
N THR A 115 12.66 -4.38 -5.36
CA THR A 115 13.01 -5.79 -5.61
C THR A 115 11.79 -6.70 -5.45
N VAL A 116 11.02 -6.53 -4.37
CA VAL A 116 9.81 -7.32 -4.12
C VAL A 116 8.74 -7.02 -5.17
N GLN A 117 8.53 -5.75 -5.50
CA GLN A 117 7.58 -5.34 -6.54
C GLN A 117 7.94 -5.96 -7.90
N ALA A 118 9.20 -5.85 -8.30
CA ALA A 118 9.71 -6.40 -9.55
C ALA A 118 9.54 -7.93 -9.61
N HIS A 119 9.71 -8.63 -8.49
CA HIS A 119 9.48 -10.06 -8.41
C HIS A 119 8.05 -10.44 -8.82
N PHE A 120 7.03 -9.75 -8.29
CA PHE A 120 5.65 -10.00 -8.70
C PHE A 120 5.38 -9.63 -10.15
N GLN A 121 5.83 -8.45 -10.59
CA GLN A 121 5.58 -7.95 -11.94
C GLN A 121 6.29 -8.75 -13.03
N ALA A 122 7.36 -9.46 -12.68
CA ALA A 122 8.07 -10.37 -13.61
C ALA A 122 7.37 -11.72 -13.77
N HIS A 123 6.53 -12.14 -12.81
CA HIS A 123 5.95 -13.49 -12.78
C HIS A 123 4.42 -13.50 -12.96
N LEU A 124 3.77 -12.35 -12.88
CA LEU A 124 2.33 -12.22 -13.05
C LEU A 124 2.01 -11.39 -14.29
N GLU A 125 0.92 -11.73 -14.97
CA GLU A 125 0.40 -10.90 -16.06
C GLU A 125 0.06 -9.49 -15.53
N PRO A 126 0.36 -8.41 -16.29
CA PRO A 126 0.12 -7.03 -15.87
C PRO A 126 -1.37 -6.68 -15.92
N ASP A 127 -2.11 -7.20 -14.96
CA ASP A 127 -3.56 -7.01 -14.80
C ASP A 127 -3.86 -6.40 -13.43
N SER A 128 -4.58 -5.26 -13.43
CA SER A 128 -4.88 -4.51 -12.21
C SER A 128 -5.85 -5.26 -11.29
N GLN A 129 -6.77 -6.03 -11.82
CA GLN A 129 -7.68 -6.84 -11.01
C GLN A 129 -6.93 -8.00 -10.35
N LEU A 130 -6.08 -8.70 -11.10
CA LEU A 130 -5.21 -9.75 -10.56
C LEU A 130 -4.34 -9.21 -9.42
N TYR A 131 -3.68 -8.07 -9.63
CA TYR A 131 -2.81 -7.47 -8.60
C TYR A 131 -3.59 -7.04 -7.35
N ASN A 132 -4.77 -6.47 -7.54
CA ASN A 132 -5.65 -6.11 -6.43
C ASN A 132 -6.06 -7.33 -5.60
N GLU A 133 -6.56 -8.39 -6.24
CA GLU A 133 -6.97 -9.62 -5.55
C GLU A 133 -5.79 -10.31 -4.88
N PHE A 134 -4.66 -10.41 -5.56
CA PHE A 134 -3.45 -11.04 -5.01
C PHE A 134 -2.96 -10.30 -3.76
N HIS A 135 -2.85 -8.97 -3.84
CA HIS A 135 -2.46 -8.15 -2.69
C HIS A 135 -3.45 -8.29 -1.53
N ALA A 136 -4.75 -8.27 -1.80
CA ALA A 136 -5.78 -8.45 -0.78
C ALA A 136 -5.67 -9.82 -0.06
N LEU A 137 -5.33 -10.89 -0.79
CA LEU A 137 -5.10 -12.21 -0.22
C LEU A 137 -3.84 -12.24 0.65
N LEU A 138 -2.74 -11.62 0.22
CA LEU A 138 -1.52 -11.50 1.04
C LEU A 138 -1.77 -10.71 2.33
N VAL A 139 -2.48 -9.58 2.24
CA VAL A 139 -2.90 -8.81 3.42
C VAL A 139 -3.72 -9.68 4.37
N ARG A 140 -4.68 -10.44 3.85
CA ARG A 140 -5.52 -11.33 4.65
C ARG A 140 -4.70 -12.42 5.35
N VAL A 141 -3.79 -13.08 4.64
CA VAL A 141 -2.87 -14.07 5.22
C VAL A 141 -1.99 -13.42 6.27
N GLY A 142 -1.38 -12.28 5.95
CA GLY A 142 -0.50 -11.54 6.86
C GLY A 142 -1.19 -11.08 8.13
N HIS A 143 -2.46 -10.67 8.02
CA HIS A 143 -3.26 -10.21 9.15
C HIS A 143 -3.76 -11.37 10.03
N LEU A 144 -4.30 -12.44 9.42
CA LEU A 144 -4.94 -13.53 10.16
C LEU A 144 -3.96 -14.58 10.68
N TYR A 145 -2.90 -14.89 9.92
CA TYR A 145 -2.01 -16.02 10.22
C TYR A 145 -0.57 -15.62 10.45
N CYS A 146 -0.04 -14.67 9.67
CA CYS A 146 1.37 -14.30 9.68
C CYS A 146 1.64 -13.05 10.52
N GLY A 147 1.13 -13.00 11.76
CA GLY A 147 1.35 -11.90 12.71
C GLY A 147 2.74 -11.90 13.34
N LYS A 148 2.93 -11.16 14.46
CA LYS A 148 4.18 -11.17 15.24
C LYS A 148 4.48 -12.61 15.70
N THR A 149 3.49 -13.31 16.22
CA THR A 149 3.54 -14.76 16.49
C THR A 149 2.75 -15.45 15.37
N PRO A 150 3.41 -16.15 14.44
CA PRO A 150 2.72 -16.76 13.31
C PRO A 150 1.94 -18.01 13.71
N ARG A 151 0.80 -18.24 13.04
CA ARG A 151 -0.05 -19.43 13.22
C ARG A 151 0.03 -20.29 11.96
N CYS A 152 1.21 -20.86 11.71
CA CYS A 152 1.52 -21.56 10.47
C CYS A 152 0.66 -22.81 10.26
N GLU A 153 0.31 -23.55 11.33
CA GLU A 153 -0.51 -24.77 11.25
C GLU A 153 -1.91 -24.51 10.67
N GLU A 154 -2.45 -23.31 10.87
CA GLU A 154 -3.77 -22.90 10.36
C GLU A 154 -3.67 -22.12 9.05
N CYS A 155 -2.45 -21.79 8.59
CA CYS A 155 -2.22 -20.92 7.46
C CYS A 155 -2.48 -21.64 6.14
N PRO A 156 -3.22 -21.04 5.20
CA PRO A 156 -3.43 -21.65 3.87
C PRO A 156 -2.13 -21.80 3.06
N LEU A 157 -1.05 -21.17 3.48
CA LEU A 157 0.27 -21.27 2.85
C LEU A 157 1.21 -22.24 3.60
N ALA A 158 0.73 -23.00 4.57
CA ALA A 158 1.57 -23.89 5.40
C ALA A 158 2.37 -24.90 4.58
N GLU A 159 1.79 -25.46 3.53
CA GLU A 159 2.43 -26.45 2.68
C GLU A 159 3.62 -25.93 1.87
N TRP A 160 3.73 -24.60 1.70
CA TRP A 160 4.84 -23.95 1.00
C TRP A 160 5.90 -23.36 1.94
N LEU A 161 5.86 -23.70 3.23
CA LEU A 161 6.92 -23.33 4.15
C LEU A 161 8.20 -24.11 3.85
N PRO A 162 9.38 -23.50 4.09
CA PRO A 162 10.64 -24.25 4.10
C PRO A 162 10.61 -25.43 5.09
N ALA A 163 11.37 -26.50 4.81
CA ALA A 163 11.40 -27.69 5.65
C ALA A 163 11.80 -27.40 7.11
N ASP A 164 12.61 -26.38 7.33
CA ASP A 164 13.09 -25.92 8.65
C ASP A 164 12.14 -24.90 9.32
N GLY A 165 10.96 -24.67 8.74
CA GLY A 165 9.99 -23.69 9.23
C GLY A 165 10.16 -22.31 8.61
N ILE A 166 9.68 -21.26 9.30
CA ILE A 166 9.77 -19.89 8.78
C ILE A 166 11.21 -19.37 8.77
N CYS A 167 11.56 -18.65 7.71
CA CYS A 167 12.82 -17.90 7.69
C CYS A 167 12.79 -16.74 8.70
N THR A 168 13.92 -16.49 9.35
CA THR A 168 14.12 -15.39 10.33
C THR A 168 15.17 -14.39 9.81
N PRO A 169 15.16 -13.14 10.31
CA PRO A 169 16.21 -12.17 9.96
C PRO A 169 17.61 -12.70 10.32
N PRO A 170 18.64 -12.33 9.54
CA PRO A 170 20.03 -12.73 9.85
C PRO A 170 20.52 -12.32 11.23
N GLU A 171 20.01 -11.20 11.76
CA GLU A 171 20.37 -10.66 13.09
C GLU A 171 19.78 -11.45 14.27
N GLU A 172 18.81 -12.32 14.03
CA GLU A 172 18.18 -13.16 15.07
C GLU A 172 18.77 -14.59 15.13
N LEU A 173 19.82 -14.83 14.35
CA LEU A 173 20.57 -16.08 14.47
C LEU A 173 21.52 -15.98 15.67
N PRO A 174 21.50 -16.96 16.59
CA PRO A 174 22.33 -16.95 17.79
C PRO A 174 23.82 -17.01 17.50
#